data_bc19f64ef34bac586161dbbf2c6d704a
#
_entry.id   bc19f64ef34bac586161dbbf2c6d704a
#
_cell.length_a   1.000
_cell.length_b   1.000
_cell.length_c   1.000
_cell.angle_alpha   90.00
_cell.angle_beta   90.00
_cell.angle_gamma   90.00
#
_symmetry.space_group_name_H-M   'P 1'
#
loop_
_entity.id
_entity.type
_entity.pdbx_description
1 polymer ?
#
loop_
_entity_poly.entity_id
_entity_poly.type
_entity_poly.pdbx_seq_one_letter_code
_entity_poly.pdbx_strand_id
1 'polypeptide(L)'
;MLKSLFNLFRKKGDRLVRLDGDKCYLQTFSESDAKDLATLLLNNKHFWSTYEPLHRDDFYTEEAQYKKILEGLQLLALNREFSFGIYDRETEQLIGHISLYAIKRLPYSSAFIGYSMDENFAGRGIATEAVKLVVNFAFTSLNLHRVEAYIAPENISSIRVVEKVAFVREGLMRKLLYINGEWVDHYMYAILQEDYLQQKRNGAG
;
A
#
# COMPACT_ATOMS: atom_id res chain seq x y z
N MET A 1 -25.03 6.66 11.61
CA MET A 1 -25.17 7.57 10.43
C MET A 1 -23.79 8.15 10.17
N LEU A 2 -22.84 7.31 9.66
CA LEU A 2 -21.49 7.75 9.23
C LEU A 2 -21.53 7.94 7.71
N LYS A 3 -21.74 9.17 7.27
CA LYS A 3 -21.44 9.54 5.89
C LYS A 3 -19.93 9.54 5.73
N SER A 4 -19.42 8.55 4.98
CA SER A 4 -18.06 8.47 4.48
C SER A 4 -17.63 9.81 3.88
N LEU A 5 -16.60 10.41 4.47
CA LEU A 5 -15.91 11.58 3.94
C LEU A 5 -15.06 11.16 2.73
N PHE A 6 -15.71 10.92 1.60
CA PHE A 6 -15.02 10.86 0.32
C PHE A 6 -14.96 12.29 -0.25
N ASN A 7 -13.90 13.01 0.06
CA ASN A 7 -13.57 14.22 -0.68
C ASN A 7 -12.92 13.82 -2.01
N LEU A 8 -13.77 13.59 -3.01
CA LEU A 8 -13.35 13.58 -4.41
C LEU A 8 -13.13 15.04 -4.84
N PHE A 9 -11.91 15.53 -4.74
CA PHE A 9 -11.53 16.79 -5.35
C PHE A 9 -11.46 16.60 -6.88
N ARG A 10 -12.50 17.04 -7.55
CA ARG A 10 -12.61 17.07 -9.01
C ARG A 10 -12.00 18.36 -9.55
N LYS A 11 -10.69 18.40 -9.85
CA LYS A 11 -10.17 19.27 -10.92
C LYS A 11 -10.13 18.45 -12.20
N LYS A 12 -10.52 19.08 -13.32
CA LYS A 12 -10.57 18.47 -14.65
C LYS A 12 -9.17 17.99 -15.04
N GLY A 13 -8.89 16.66 -14.86
CA GLY A 13 -7.61 16.00 -15.18
C GLY A 13 -7.21 14.90 -14.21
N ASP A 14 -7.12 15.15 -12.90
CA ASP A 14 -6.52 14.21 -11.96
C ASP A 14 -7.52 13.71 -10.93
N ARG A 15 -7.77 12.40 -10.97
CA ARG A 15 -8.58 11.70 -9.96
C ARG A 15 -7.70 11.36 -8.75
N LEU A 16 -7.25 12.34 -7.98
CA LEU A 16 -6.55 12.06 -6.74
C LEU A 16 -7.54 11.46 -5.72
N VAL A 17 -7.15 10.34 -5.14
CA VAL A 17 -7.87 9.70 -4.03
C VAL A 17 -7.14 10.00 -2.75
N ARG A 18 -7.86 10.51 -1.75
CA ARG A 18 -7.34 10.74 -0.40
C ARG A 18 -8.13 9.91 0.61
N LEU A 19 -7.41 9.27 1.53
CA LEU A 19 -7.96 8.48 2.64
C LEU A 19 -7.38 9.05 3.94
N ASP A 20 -8.24 9.53 4.82
CA ASP A 20 -7.81 10.16 6.07
C ASP A 20 -7.89 9.18 7.24
N GLY A 21 -6.80 9.10 8.03
CA GLY A 21 -6.66 8.38 9.28
C GLY A 21 -6.29 9.32 10.44
N ASP A 22 -6.08 8.76 11.63
CA ASP A 22 -5.74 9.53 12.84
C ASP A 22 -4.24 9.90 12.87
N LYS A 23 -3.36 8.96 12.48
CA LYS A 23 -1.90 9.12 12.49
C LYS A 23 -1.34 9.52 11.14
N CYS A 24 -1.99 9.11 10.07
CA CYS A 24 -1.57 9.41 8.70
C CYS A 24 -2.76 9.69 7.80
N TYR A 25 -2.47 10.29 6.67
CA TYR A 25 -3.38 10.24 5.53
C TYR A 25 -2.66 9.62 4.33
N LEU A 26 -3.45 9.04 3.44
CA LEU A 26 -2.96 8.50 2.19
C LEU A 26 -3.47 9.36 1.06
N GLN A 27 -2.63 9.63 0.07
CA GLN A 27 -3.02 10.34 -1.14
C GLN A 27 -2.34 9.70 -2.34
N THR A 28 -3.10 9.45 -3.41
CA THR A 28 -2.50 8.97 -4.66
C THR A 28 -1.51 9.98 -5.19
N PHE A 29 -0.36 9.51 -5.68
CA PHE A 29 0.69 10.37 -6.17
C PHE A 29 0.23 11.25 -7.33
N SER A 30 0.75 12.47 -7.35
CA SER A 30 0.70 13.42 -8.46
C SER A 30 2.11 13.64 -9.01
N GLU A 31 2.23 14.28 -10.15
CA GLU A 31 3.53 14.59 -10.77
C GLU A 31 4.47 15.39 -9.85
N SER A 32 3.90 16.26 -9.00
CA SER A 32 4.67 17.07 -8.05
C SER A 32 5.35 16.26 -6.93
N ASP A 33 4.92 15.03 -6.69
CA ASP A 33 5.45 14.19 -5.61
C ASP A 33 6.74 13.46 -6.00
N ALA A 34 7.18 13.58 -7.27
CA ALA A 34 8.32 12.82 -7.80
C ALA A 34 9.62 13.02 -7.01
N LYS A 35 9.91 14.26 -6.61
CA LYS A 35 11.10 14.61 -5.83
C LYS A 35 11.07 14.02 -4.43
N ASP A 36 9.94 14.15 -3.76
CA ASP A 36 9.79 13.66 -2.38
C ASP A 36 9.81 12.14 -2.35
N LEU A 37 9.18 11.50 -3.33
CA LEU A 37 9.23 10.04 -3.49
C LEU A 37 10.66 9.55 -3.78
N ALA A 38 11.40 10.20 -4.69
CA ALA A 38 12.79 9.86 -4.97
C ALA A 38 13.67 9.98 -3.71
N THR A 39 13.46 11.05 -2.93
CA THR A 39 14.17 11.29 -1.67
C THR A 39 13.84 10.19 -0.64
N LEU A 40 12.58 9.85 -0.46
CA LEU A 40 12.14 8.78 0.44
C LEU A 40 12.77 7.43 0.07
N LEU A 41 12.71 7.06 -1.22
CA LEU A 41 13.29 5.81 -1.73
C LEU A 41 14.81 5.75 -1.53
N LEU A 42 15.52 6.84 -1.83
CA LEU A 42 16.97 6.91 -1.68
C LEU A 42 17.39 6.79 -0.22
N ASN A 43 16.73 7.52 0.69
CA ASN A 43 17.05 7.50 2.12
C ASN A 43 16.80 6.14 2.75
N ASN A 44 15.83 5.38 2.27
CA ASN A 44 15.47 4.06 2.80
C ASN A 44 16.02 2.89 1.98
N LYS A 45 16.83 3.15 0.94
CA LYS A 45 17.36 2.14 0.01
C LYS A 45 17.97 0.94 0.75
N HIS A 46 18.79 1.20 1.76
CA HIS A 46 19.45 0.14 2.52
C HIS A 46 18.48 -0.63 3.42
N PHE A 47 17.62 0.07 4.13
CA PHE A 47 16.64 -0.52 5.04
C PHE A 47 15.65 -1.43 4.29
N TRP A 48 15.12 -0.96 3.15
CA TRP A 48 14.17 -1.75 2.35
C TRP A 48 14.81 -2.89 1.56
N SER A 49 16.10 -2.78 1.22
CA SER A 49 16.80 -3.83 0.45
C SER A 49 16.83 -5.20 1.12
N THR A 50 16.50 -5.30 2.40
CA THR A 50 16.37 -6.58 3.09
C THR A 50 15.22 -7.42 2.54
N TYR A 51 14.13 -6.77 2.10
CA TYR A 51 12.90 -7.44 1.68
C TYR A 51 12.40 -7.02 0.30
N GLU A 52 13.05 -6.05 -0.32
CA GLU A 52 12.72 -5.55 -1.65
C GLU A 52 13.92 -5.70 -2.60
N PRO A 53 13.68 -5.93 -3.89
CA PRO A 53 14.76 -5.96 -4.86
C PRO A 53 15.56 -4.66 -4.87
N LEU A 54 16.89 -4.76 -4.87
CA LEU A 54 17.75 -3.60 -5.13
C LEU A 54 17.58 -3.15 -6.58
N HIS A 55 17.35 -1.86 -6.73
CA HIS A 55 17.31 -1.22 -8.04
C HIS A 55 18.65 -0.56 -8.37
N ARG A 56 18.87 -0.30 -9.67
CA ARG A 56 20.00 0.50 -10.12
C ARG A 56 19.87 1.94 -9.61
N ASP A 57 20.98 2.67 -9.56
CA ASP A 57 21.02 4.03 -8.98
C ASP A 57 20.12 5.02 -9.74
N ASP A 58 19.92 4.82 -11.04
CA ASP A 58 19.01 5.63 -11.87
C ASP A 58 17.54 5.54 -11.42
N PHE A 59 17.14 4.44 -10.76
CA PHE A 59 15.80 4.27 -10.20
C PHE A 59 15.46 5.30 -9.12
N TYR A 60 16.44 5.73 -8.33
CA TYR A 60 16.24 6.63 -7.19
C TYR A 60 16.27 8.11 -7.58
N THR A 61 16.23 8.43 -8.86
CA THR A 61 16.20 9.80 -9.37
C THR A 61 14.78 10.35 -9.47
N GLU A 62 14.64 11.67 -9.33
CA GLU A 62 13.36 12.37 -9.53
C GLU A 62 12.75 12.03 -10.91
N GLU A 63 13.59 12.04 -11.97
CA GLU A 63 13.11 11.73 -13.32
C GLU A 63 12.52 10.32 -13.45
N ALA A 64 13.15 9.33 -12.82
CA ALA A 64 12.63 7.95 -12.82
C ALA A 64 11.31 7.85 -12.05
N GLN A 65 11.22 8.51 -10.90
CA GLN A 65 9.98 8.51 -10.12
C GLN A 65 8.86 9.30 -10.79
N TYR A 66 9.18 10.40 -11.47
CA TYR A 66 8.22 11.11 -12.31
C TYR A 66 7.61 10.22 -13.38
N LYS A 67 8.44 9.46 -14.12
CA LYS A 67 7.95 8.49 -15.13
C LYS A 67 7.07 7.42 -14.52
N LYS A 68 7.46 6.85 -13.36
CA LYS A 68 6.66 5.86 -12.64
C LYS A 68 5.32 6.40 -12.14
N ILE A 69 5.31 7.64 -11.67
CA ILE A 69 4.06 8.31 -11.28
C ILE A 69 3.14 8.47 -12.49
N LEU A 70 3.66 8.88 -13.66
CA LEU A 70 2.84 8.98 -14.87
C LEU A 70 2.24 7.63 -15.29
N GLU A 71 3.01 6.53 -15.22
CA GLU A 71 2.51 5.18 -15.46
C GLU A 71 1.42 4.80 -14.43
N GLY A 72 1.66 5.10 -13.14
CA GLY A 72 0.70 4.88 -12.06
C GLY A 72 -0.61 5.66 -12.26
N LEU A 73 -0.54 6.91 -12.73
CA LEU A 73 -1.73 7.72 -13.05
C LEU A 73 -2.56 7.12 -14.19
N GLN A 74 -1.91 6.50 -15.18
CA GLN A 74 -2.63 5.77 -16.24
C GLN A 74 -3.36 4.54 -15.68
N LEU A 75 -2.70 3.78 -14.79
CA LEU A 75 -3.30 2.62 -14.14
C LEU A 75 -4.44 3.01 -13.19
N LEU A 76 -4.26 4.14 -12.48
CA LEU A 76 -5.30 4.75 -11.64
C LEU A 76 -6.55 5.11 -12.46
N ALA A 77 -6.37 5.77 -13.60
CA ALA A 77 -7.46 6.13 -14.49
C ALA A 77 -8.26 4.92 -15.00
N LEU A 78 -7.59 3.77 -15.15
CA LEU A 78 -8.17 2.50 -15.56
C LEU A 78 -8.71 1.67 -14.36
N ASN A 79 -8.60 2.15 -13.14
CA ASN A 79 -8.89 1.42 -11.89
C ASN A 79 -8.16 0.06 -11.81
N ARG A 80 -6.92 0.00 -12.27
CA ARG A 80 -6.05 -1.19 -12.26
C ARG A 80 -5.03 -1.19 -11.14
N GLU A 81 -4.69 0.02 -10.65
CA GLU A 81 -3.77 0.22 -9.54
C GLU A 81 -4.08 1.53 -8.82
N PHE A 82 -3.84 1.56 -7.52
CA PHE A 82 -3.92 2.74 -6.67
C PHE A 82 -2.65 2.80 -5.83
N SER A 83 -1.72 3.67 -6.23
CA SER A 83 -0.47 3.91 -5.51
C SER A 83 -0.59 5.20 -4.71
N PHE A 84 -0.38 5.09 -3.39
CA PHE A 84 -0.51 6.19 -2.45
C PHE A 84 0.83 6.50 -1.78
N GLY A 85 1.10 7.79 -1.56
CA GLY A 85 2.01 8.23 -0.53
C GLY A 85 1.33 8.10 0.84
N ILE A 86 2.12 7.73 1.84
CA ILE A 86 1.72 7.75 3.26
C ILE A 86 2.32 9.03 3.84
N TYR A 87 1.48 9.94 4.29
CA TYR A 87 1.88 11.22 4.86
C TYR A 87 1.59 11.23 6.37
N ASP A 88 2.58 11.65 7.13
CA ASP A 88 2.41 11.86 8.58
C ASP A 88 1.38 12.96 8.83
N ARG A 89 0.48 12.73 9.79
CA ARG A 89 -0.65 13.65 10.03
C ARG A 89 -0.24 14.98 10.64
N GLU A 90 0.85 15.00 11.40
CA GLU A 90 1.31 16.18 12.13
C GLU A 90 2.25 17.03 11.28
N THR A 91 3.18 16.39 10.57
CA THR A 91 4.24 17.07 9.82
C THR A 91 3.94 17.23 8.34
N GLU A 92 2.91 16.53 7.84
CA GLU A 92 2.56 16.42 6.41
C GLU A 92 3.69 15.87 5.53
N GLN A 93 4.73 15.29 6.15
CA GLN A 93 5.86 14.69 5.45
C GLN A 93 5.47 13.36 4.80
N LEU A 94 5.97 13.10 3.59
CA LEU A 94 5.90 11.78 2.96
C LEU A 94 6.83 10.81 3.71
N ILE A 95 6.24 9.78 4.34
CA ILE A 95 6.93 8.85 5.25
C ILE A 95 6.82 7.38 4.82
N GLY A 96 6.24 7.12 3.67
CA GLY A 96 6.10 5.78 3.13
C GLY A 96 5.25 5.78 1.88
N HIS A 97 5.08 4.60 1.32
CA HIS A 97 4.13 4.37 0.23
C HIS A 97 3.38 3.07 0.42
N ILE A 98 2.19 2.98 -0.18
CA ILE A 98 1.33 1.81 -0.16
C ILE A 98 0.58 1.72 -1.47
N SER A 99 0.50 0.52 -2.04
CA SER A 99 -0.19 0.30 -3.32
C SER A 99 -1.18 -0.84 -3.22
N LEU A 100 -2.31 -0.66 -3.88
CA LEU A 100 -3.26 -1.70 -4.20
C LEU A 100 -3.14 -1.97 -5.70
N TYR A 101 -2.54 -3.09 -6.08
CA TYR A 101 -2.11 -3.36 -7.46
C TYR A 101 -2.60 -4.70 -7.99
N ALA A 102 -2.38 -4.94 -9.28
CA ALA A 102 -2.84 -6.15 -9.98
C ALA A 102 -4.34 -6.43 -9.75
N ILE A 103 -5.15 -5.39 -9.77
CA ILE A 103 -6.59 -5.47 -9.53
C ILE A 103 -7.23 -6.32 -10.62
N LYS A 104 -7.82 -7.43 -10.20
CA LYS A 104 -8.59 -8.35 -11.04
C LYS A 104 -10.08 -8.18 -10.75
N ARG A 105 -10.88 -8.05 -11.81
CA ARG A 105 -12.33 -8.05 -11.69
C ARG A 105 -12.87 -9.49 -11.71
N LEU A 106 -14.18 -9.66 -11.68
CA LEU A 106 -14.79 -10.99 -11.74
C LEU A 106 -14.15 -11.86 -12.83
N PRO A 107 -13.94 -13.17 -12.56
CA PRO A 107 -14.44 -13.93 -11.40
C PRO A 107 -13.56 -13.85 -10.14
N TYR A 108 -12.40 -13.19 -10.15
CA TYR A 108 -11.49 -13.11 -9.01
C TYR A 108 -11.88 -12.03 -7.99
N SER A 109 -12.19 -10.83 -8.45
CA SER A 109 -12.49 -9.65 -7.63
C SER A 109 -11.48 -9.44 -6.50
N SER A 110 -10.17 -9.44 -6.85
CA SER A 110 -9.06 -9.39 -5.91
C SER A 110 -8.00 -8.37 -6.29
N ALA A 111 -7.14 -8.01 -5.34
CA ALA A 111 -5.95 -7.21 -5.55
C ALA A 111 -4.85 -7.61 -4.57
N PHE A 112 -3.60 -7.25 -4.91
CA PHE A 112 -2.47 -7.31 -3.98
C PHE A 112 -2.28 -5.97 -3.29
N ILE A 113 -1.81 -6.03 -2.03
CA ILE A 113 -1.35 -4.86 -1.28
C ILE A 113 0.13 -5.01 -0.96
N GLY A 114 0.89 -3.91 -1.17
CA GLY A 114 2.29 -3.81 -0.79
C GLY A 114 2.55 -2.43 -0.20
N TYR A 115 3.45 -2.34 0.78
CA TYR A 115 3.75 -1.08 1.46
C TYR A 115 5.18 -1.07 2.02
N SER A 116 5.74 0.13 2.10
CA SER A 116 7.03 0.39 2.72
C SER A 116 6.98 1.69 3.51
N MET A 117 7.65 1.69 4.68
CA MET A 117 7.67 2.82 5.62
C MET A 117 9.10 3.32 5.81
N ASP A 118 9.24 4.62 6.00
CA ASP A 118 10.49 5.21 6.46
C ASP A 118 10.92 4.58 7.79
N GLU A 119 12.20 4.20 7.89
CA GLU A 119 12.79 3.58 9.08
C GLU A 119 12.52 4.38 10.35
N ASN A 120 12.61 5.71 10.26
CA ASN A 120 12.40 6.63 11.38
C ASN A 120 10.94 6.65 11.88
N PHE A 121 9.98 6.18 11.09
CA PHE A 121 8.57 6.11 11.44
C PHE A 121 8.09 4.69 11.71
N ALA A 122 8.99 3.70 11.66
CA ALA A 122 8.65 2.32 11.97
C ALA A 122 8.20 2.14 13.43
N GLY A 123 7.38 1.11 13.70
CA GLY A 123 6.93 0.76 15.05
C GLY A 123 5.85 1.65 15.68
N ARG A 124 5.45 2.76 15.04
CA ARG A 124 4.46 3.73 15.57
C ARG A 124 3.00 3.35 15.25
N GLY A 125 2.76 2.24 14.57
CA GLY A 125 1.42 1.77 14.19
C GLY A 125 0.85 2.44 12.93
N ILE A 126 1.60 3.33 12.28
CA ILE A 126 1.18 4.06 11.06
C ILE A 126 0.94 3.07 9.91
N ALA A 127 1.86 2.11 9.67
CA ALA A 127 1.67 1.10 8.63
C ALA A 127 0.37 0.28 8.83
N THR A 128 0.04 -0.06 10.08
CA THR A 128 -1.22 -0.77 10.39
C THR A 128 -2.44 0.08 10.04
N GLU A 129 -2.41 1.38 10.33
CA GLU A 129 -3.48 2.29 9.95
C GLU A 129 -3.57 2.45 8.43
N ALA A 130 -2.45 2.66 7.74
CA ALA A 130 -2.40 2.77 6.29
C ALA A 130 -3.00 1.53 5.60
N VAL A 131 -2.62 0.32 6.04
CA VAL A 131 -3.20 -0.94 5.52
C VAL A 131 -4.70 -1.01 5.78
N LYS A 132 -5.19 -0.61 6.98
CA LYS A 132 -6.63 -0.55 7.28
C LYS A 132 -7.39 0.39 6.36
N LEU A 133 -6.82 1.56 6.07
CA LEU A 133 -7.44 2.53 5.15
C LEU A 133 -7.55 1.97 3.74
N VAL A 134 -6.50 1.33 3.22
CA VAL A 134 -6.52 0.73 1.87
C VAL A 134 -7.45 -0.47 1.80
N VAL A 135 -7.49 -1.33 2.82
CA VAL A 135 -8.43 -2.47 2.90
C VAL A 135 -9.88 -1.97 2.92
N ASN A 136 -10.18 -0.93 3.73
CA ASN A 136 -11.49 -0.30 3.72
C ASN A 136 -11.86 0.23 2.34
N PHE A 137 -10.94 0.94 1.67
CA PHE A 137 -11.13 1.46 0.32
C PHE A 137 -11.38 0.34 -0.70
N ALA A 138 -10.59 -0.76 -0.62
CA ALA A 138 -10.74 -1.90 -1.52
C ALA A 138 -12.14 -2.53 -1.44
N PHE A 139 -12.67 -2.70 -0.24
CA PHE A 139 -13.98 -3.34 -0.04
C PHE A 139 -15.16 -2.40 -0.22
N THR A 140 -15.06 -1.13 0.19
CA THR A 140 -16.21 -0.21 0.17
C THR A 140 -16.32 0.60 -1.11
N SER A 141 -15.20 0.91 -1.76
CA SER A 141 -15.18 1.78 -2.95
C SER A 141 -14.94 1.02 -4.23
N LEU A 142 -14.07 -0.01 -4.19
CA LEU A 142 -13.75 -0.81 -5.36
C LEU A 142 -14.58 -2.09 -5.46
N ASN A 143 -15.35 -2.43 -4.41
CA ASN A 143 -16.16 -3.65 -4.29
C ASN A 143 -15.35 -4.92 -4.59
N LEU A 144 -14.11 -4.98 -4.08
CA LEU A 144 -13.33 -6.19 -4.16
C LEU A 144 -13.84 -7.22 -3.15
N HIS A 145 -13.62 -8.50 -3.46
CA HIS A 145 -13.93 -9.61 -2.56
C HIS A 145 -12.74 -9.98 -1.67
N ARG A 146 -11.51 -9.74 -2.16
CA ARG A 146 -10.29 -10.25 -1.53
C ARG A 146 -9.12 -9.30 -1.71
N VAL A 147 -8.32 -9.11 -0.65
CA VAL A 147 -7.02 -8.41 -0.70
C VAL A 147 -5.94 -9.37 -0.20
N GLU A 148 -4.85 -9.46 -0.94
CA GLU A 148 -3.75 -10.40 -0.72
C GLU A 148 -2.44 -9.64 -0.44
N ALA A 149 -1.57 -10.23 0.39
CA ALA A 149 -0.21 -9.74 0.66
C ALA A 149 0.78 -10.89 0.64
N TYR A 150 1.93 -10.69 -0.01
CA TYR A 150 3.06 -11.60 0.06
C TYR A 150 4.12 -11.02 0.98
N ILE A 151 4.56 -11.79 1.98
CA ILE A 151 5.48 -11.33 3.01
C ILE A 151 6.55 -12.38 3.23
N ALA A 152 7.83 -11.98 3.15
CA ALA A 152 8.93 -12.88 3.47
C ALA A 152 8.81 -13.38 4.92
N PRO A 153 9.08 -14.66 5.21
CA PRO A 153 8.95 -15.24 6.57
C PRO A 153 9.72 -14.47 7.65
N GLU A 154 10.85 -13.87 7.28
CA GLU A 154 11.73 -13.12 8.18
C GLU A 154 11.24 -11.69 8.43
N ASN A 155 10.28 -11.18 7.63
CA ASN A 155 9.73 -9.83 7.79
C ASN A 155 8.65 -9.80 8.87
N ILE A 156 9.07 -10.03 10.12
CA ILE A 156 8.17 -10.08 11.28
C ILE A 156 7.38 -8.79 11.47
N SER A 157 7.95 -7.65 11.10
CA SER A 157 7.28 -6.35 11.20
C SER A 157 6.06 -6.29 10.30
N SER A 158 6.19 -6.66 9.03
CA SER A 158 5.07 -6.72 8.07
C SER A 158 4.05 -7.80 8.43
N ILE A 159 4.50 -8.96 8.90
CA ILE A 159 3.60 -10.01 9.40
C ILE A 159 2.69 -9.46 10.52
N ARG A 160 3.27 -8.79 11.52
CA ARG A 160 2.48 -8.19 12.60
C ARG A 160 1.51 -7.10 12.13
N VAL A 161 1.86 -6.36 11.08
CA VAL A 161 0.97 -5.34 10.51
C VAL A 161 -0.27 -5.99 9.92
N VAL A 162 -0.10 -6.99 9.04
CA VAL A 162 -1.25 -7.63 8.37
C VAL A 162 -2.10 -8.43 9.34
N GLU A 163 -1.50 -9.13 10.31
CA GLU A 163 -2.23 -9.86 11.35
C GLU A 163 -3.08 -8.94 12.24
N LYS A 164 -2.59 -7.72 12.57
CA LYS A 164 -3.38 -6.70 13.30
C LYS A 164 -4.55 -6.15 12.48
N VAL A 165 -4.51 -6.29 11.16
CA VAL A 165 -5.61 -5.93 10.26
C VAL A 165 -6.49 -7.16 9.97
N ALA A 166 -6.13 -8.31 10.60
CA ALA A 166 -6.79 -9.60 10.49
C ALA A 166 -6.71 -10.27 9.11
N PHE A 167 -5.62 -10.06 8.42
CA PHE A 167 -5.26 -10.99 7.36
C PHE A 167 -4.98 -12.38 7.93
N VAL A 168 -5.40 -13.39 7.22
CA VAL A 168 -5.16 -14.80 7.55
C VAL A 168 -4.04 -15.33 6.67
N ARG A 169 -3.07 -16.05 7.26
CA ARG A 169 -2.04 -16.75 6.51
C ARG A 169 -2.62 -18.01 5.88
N GLU A 170 -2.58 -18.09 4.55
CA GLU A 170 -3.16 -19.23 3.80
C GLU A 170 -2.10 -20.24 3.33
N GLY A 171 -0.83 -19.85 3.25
CA GLY A 171 0.19 -20.79 2.82
C GLY A 171 1.59 -20.19 2.66
N LEU A 172 2.51 -21.06 2.24
CA LEU A 172 3.88 -20.71 1.85
C LEU A 172 4.03 -20.83 0.33
N MET A 173 4.37 -19.72 -0.30
CA MET A 173 4.73 -19.64 -1.71
C MET A 173 6.25 -19.82 -1.83
N ARG A 174 6.67 -21.03 -2.18
CA ARG A 174 8.11 -21.33 -2.27
C ARG A 174 8.74 -20.60 -3.46
N LYS A 175 9.89 -19.94 -3.21
CA LYS A 175 10.70 -19.26 -4.22
C LYS A 175 9.89 -18.33 -5.13
N LEU A 176 9.04 -17.50 -4.51
CA LEU A 176 8.08 -16.65 -5.22
C LEU A 176 8.74 -15.46 -5.90
N LEU A 177 9.62 -14.74 -5.19
CA LEU A 177 10.24 -13.51 -5.67
C LEU A 177 11.76 -13.65 -5.71
N TYR A 178 12.36 -13.07 -6.77
CA TYR A 178 13.80 -12.96 -6.90
C TYR A 178 14.27 -11.65 -6.27
N ILE A 179 14.94 -11.76 -5.12
CA ILE A 179 15.40 -10.62 -4.33
C ILE A 179 16.92 -10.76 -4.14
N ASN A 180 17.66 -9.75 -4.57
CA ASN A 180 19.11 -9.62 -4.35
C ASN A 180 19.94 -10.87 -4.73
N GLY A 181 19.59 -11.52 -5.83
CA GLY A 181 20.34 -12.68 -6.35
C GLY A 181 19.77 -14.03 -5.95
N GLU A 182 18.71 -14.09 -5.14
CA GLU A 182 18.11 -15.32 -4.66
C GLU A 182 16.59 -15.36 -4.82
N TRP A 183 16.06 -16.57 -5.04
CA TRP A 183 14.62 -16.83 -5.01
C TRP A 183 14.19 -17.01 -3.56
N VAL A 184 13.30 -16.13 -3.07
CA VAL A 184 12.87 -16.06 -1.67
C VAL A 184 11.44 -16.56 -1.50
N ASP A 185 11.23 -17.36 -0.45
CA ASP A 185 9.91 -17.82 -0.04
C ASP A 185 9.09 -16.66 0.53
N HIS A 186 7.76 -16.71 0.34
CA HIS A 186 6.84 -15.73 0.92
C HIS A 186 5.63 -16.44 1.51
N TYR A 187 5.16 -15.98 2.67
CA TYR A 187 3.84 -16.30 3.12
C TYR A 187 2.80 -15.54 2.32
N MET A 188 1.74 -16.24 1.95
CA MET A 188 0.54 -15.65 1.38
C MET A 188 -0.43 -15.35 2.51
N TYR A 189 -0.77 -14.10 2.67
CA TYR A 189 -1.80 -13.60 3.56
C TYR A 189 -2.97 -13.06 2.75
N ALA A 190 -4.18 -13.21 3.26
CA ALA A 190 -5.37 -12.64 2.64
C ALA A 190 -6.39 -12.19 3.68
N ILE A 191 -7.20 -11.19 3.30
CA ILE A 191 -8.40 -10.80 4.01
C ILE A 191 -9.57 -10.79 3.04
N LEU A 192 -10.71 -11.35 3.46
CA LEU A 192 -11.94 -11.36 2.69
C LEU A 192 -12.88 -10.22 3.12
N GLN A 193 -13.74 -9.80 2.22
CA GLN A 193 -14.72 -8.74 2.50
C GLN A 193 -15.64 -9.12 3.67
N GLU A 194 -16.04 -10.38 3.77
CA GLU A 194 -16.87 -10.90 4.86
C GLU A 194 -16.18 -10.82 6.22
N ASP A 195 -14.89 -11.19 6.31
CA ASP A 195 -14.09 -11.11 7.54
C ASP A 195 -13.99 -9.65 8.02
N TYR A 196 -13.74 -8.74 7.07
CA TYR A 196 -13.67 -7.30 7.34
C TYR A 196 -14.99 -6.75 7.86
N LEU A 197 -16.13 -7.15 7.27
CA LEU A 197 -17.45 -6.71 7.71
C LEU A 197 -17.81 -7.28 9.09
N GLN A 198 -17.41 -8.52 9.38
CA GLN A 198 -17.62 -9.13 10.70
C GLN A 198 -16.85 -8.39 11.80
N GLN A 199 -15.60 -8.03 11.54
CA GLN A 199 -14.80 -7.24 12.49
C GLN A 199 -15.42 -5.87 12.77
N LYS A 200 -15.91 -5.17 11.74
CA LYS A 200 -16.60 -3.89 11.92
C LYS A 200 -17.85 -4.01 12.81
N ARG A 201 -18.58 -5.11 12.72
CA ARG A 201 -19.75 -5.37 13.57
C ARG A 201 -19.34 -5.64 15.01
N ASN A 202 -18.25 -6.40 15.23
CA ASN A 202 -17.75 -6.77 16.55
C ASN A 202 -17.01 -5.63 17.27
N GLY A 203 -16.42 -4.67 16.53
CA GLY A 203 -15.70 -3.51 17.08
C GLY A 203 -16.58 -2.26 17.27
N ALA A 204 -17.86 -2.32 16.91
CA ALA A 204 -18.84 -1.24 17.08
C ALA A 204 -19.73 -1.40 18.34
N GLY A 205 -19.32 -2.33 19.26
CA GLY A 205 -19.96 -2.56 20.55
C GLY A 205 -19.22 -1.88 21.71
#